data_760d94a59ec8dd6034401ac9499da384
#
_entry.id   760d94a59ec8dd6034401ac9499da384
#
_cell.length_a   1.000
_cell.length_b   1.000
_cell.length_c   1.000
_cell.angle_alpha   90.00
_cell.angle_beta   90.00
_cell.angle_gamma   90.00
#
_symmetry.space_group_name_H-M   'P 1'
#
loop_
_entity.id
_entity.type
_entity.pdbx_description
1 polymer ?
#
loop_
_entity_poly.entity_id
_entity_poly.type
_entity_poly.pdbx_seq_one_letter_code
_entity_poly.pdbx_strand_id
1 'polypeptide(L)'
;MSEIKFYSEKTGKYYKLVSTSTWPYLEISGIRMHRADEVDPKKDAELKIKAIGRVYGRVLDCCTGLGYTAILLANKKSVDEVITVEKDENVIMIAKQNPYSKPLFENSKIKLIIGDAFEEIKKFEDKYFNFIVHDPPRINIAHELYSLEFYKQLYRVLKDNGRILHYVGRPGIRQGKNYIKGIIHRLRMAGFKRIKMVDYALSLIIEKV
;
A
#
# COMPACT_ATOMS: atom_id res chain seq x y z
N MET A 1 22.54 2.32 13.76
CA MET A 1 22.08 0.97 13.38
C MET A 1 23.07 0.37 12.40
N SER A 2 23.42 -0.91 12.54
CA SER A 2 24.18 -1.63 11.52
C SER A 2 23.42 -1.57 10.19
N GLU A 3 24.12 -1.47 9.07
CA GLU A 3 23.51 -1.43 7.76
C GLU A 3 22.86 -2.79 7.46
N ILE A 4 21.53 -2.81 7.29
CA ILE A 4 20.76 -4.01 6.95
C ILE A 4 20.68 -4.07 5.43
N LYS A 5 21.41 -5.03 4.85
CA LYS A 5 21.44 -5.27 3.40
C LYS A 5 21.79 -6.71 3.09
N PHE A 6 21.21 -7.27 2.04
CA PHE A 6 21.57 -8.58 1.51
C PHE A 6 21.15 -8.75 0.05
N TYR A 7 21.77 -9.71 -0.61
CA TYR A 7 21.36 -10.19 -1.92
C TYR A 7 20.57 -11.49 -1.76
N SER A 8 19.44 -11.61 -2.45
CA SER A 8 18.65 -12.83 -2.48
C SER A 8 18.85 -13.55 -3.82
N GLU A 9 19.46 -14.74 -3.79
CA GLU A 9 19.62 -15.58 -4.98
C GLU A 9 18.26 -16.02 -5.55
N LYS A 10 17.27 -16.28 -4.67
CA LYS A 10 15.91 -16.68 -5.05
C LYS A 10 15.22 -15.64 -5.96
N THR A 11 15.44 -14.35 -5.72
CA THR A 11 14.80 -13.27 -6.47
C THR A 11 15.72 -12.55 -7.44
N GLY A 12 17.04 -12.77 -7.35
CA GLY A 12 18.05 -12.04 -8.11
C GLY A 12 18.10 -10.54 -7.74
N LYS A 13 17.66 -10.17 -6.53
CA LYS A 13 17.56 -8.78 -6.11
C LYS A 13 18.41 -8.47 -4.89
N TYR A 14 18.84 -7.22 -4.81
CA TYR A 14 19.52 -6.66 -3.66
C TYR A 14 18.55 -5.87 -2.81
N TYR A 15 18.51 -6.13 -1.51
CA TYR A 15 17.62 -5.50 -0.55
C TYR A 15 18.42 -4.70 0.45
N LYS A 16 17.96 -3.48 0.75
CA LYS A 16 18.62 -2.58 1.68
C LYS A 16 17.61 -1.78 2.48
N LEU A 17 17.83 -1.68 3.80
CA LEU A 17 17.13 -0.74 4.66
C LEU A 17 17.98 0.51 4.80
N VAL A 18 17.47 1.63 4.33
CA VAL A 18 18.19 2.90 4.33
C VAL A 18 17.66 3.79 5.44
N SER A 19 18.54 4.18 6.36
CA SER A 19 18.20 5.07 7.47
C SER A 19 17.88 6.49 6.98
N THR A 20 16.93 7.13 7.67
CA THR A 20 16.61 8.54 7.52
C THR A 20 16.64 9.22 8.89
N SER A 21 16.24 10.47 8.98
CA SER A 21 16.06 11.18 10.26
C SER A 21 14.89 10.64 11.09
N THR A 22 13.97 9.88 10.47
CA THR A 22 12.80 9.30 11.14
C THR A 22 12.74 7.78 10.90
N TRP A 23 11.79 7.31 10.09
CA TRP A 23 11.64 5.90 9.74
C TRP A 23 12.44 5.56 8.48
N PRO A 24 13.18 4.46 8.45
CA PRO A 24 13.95 4.07 7.27
C PRO A 24 13.05 3.74 6.07
N TYR A 25 13.64 3.75 4.88
CA TYR A 25 12.98 3.25 3.69
C TYR A 25 13.63 1.96 3.17
N LEU A 26 12.82 1.18 2.47
CA LEU A 26 13.28 0.00 1.74
C LEU A 26 13.76 0.41 0.34
N GLU A 27 14.94 -0.09 -0.04
CA GLU A 27 15.46 -0.04 -1.39
C GLU A 27 15.63 -1.46 -1.94
N ILE A 28 15.15 -1.71 -3.15
CA ILE A 28 15.30 -3.00 -3.84
C ILE A 28 16.00 -2.74 -5.17
N SER A 29 17.22 -3.29 -5.32
CA SER A 29 18.04 -3.14 -6.53
C SER A 29 18.14 -1.68 -7.01
N GLY A 30 18.40 -0.74 -6.09
CA GLY A 30 18.52 0.69 -6.36
C GLY A 30 17.19 1.44 -6.50
N ILE A 31 16.05 0.74 -6.44
CA ILE A 31 14.72 1.36 -6.51
C ILE A 31 14.19 1.60 -5.10
N ARG A 32 13.91 2.85 -4.75
CA ARG A 32 13.27 3.20 -3.48
C ARG A 32 11.80 2.78 -3.51
N MET A 33 11.39 2.04 -2.49
CA MET A 33 10.01 1.55 -2.33
C MET A 33 9.12 2.52 -1.53
N HIS A 34 9.71 3.54 -0.93
CA HIS A 34 9.01 4.59 -0.19
C HIS A 34 9.32 5.95 -0.78
N ARG A 35 8.39 6.88 -0.64
CA ARG A 35 8.65 8.28 -0.91
C ARG A 35 9.62 8.80 0.15
N ALA A 36 10.81 9.27 -0.26
CA ALA A 36 11.87 9.71 0.64
C ALA A 36 12.63 10.95 0.14
N ASP A 37 12.17 11.59 -0.95
CA ASP A 37 12.83 12.77 -1.52
C ASP A 37 12.32 14.08 -0.90
N GLU A 38 10.99 14.25 -0.83
CA GLU A 38 10.37 15.50 -0.33
C GLU A 38 9.82 15.36 1.08
N VAL A 39 9.49 14.14 1.47
CA VAL A 39 8.98 13.79 2.80
C VAL A 39 9.63 12.48 3.23
N ASP A 40 9.86 12.31 4.52
CA ASP A 40 10.34 11.06 5.06
C ASP A 40 9.23 9.98 5.06
N PRO A 41 9.58 8.68 5.15
CA PRO A 41 8.60 7.58 5.08
C PRO A 41 7.52 7.62 6.15
N LYS A 42 7.83 8.11 7.36
CA LYS A 42 6.83 8.30 8.43
C LYS A 42 5.80 9.33 8.00
N LYS A 43 6.27 10.48 7.54
CA LYS A 43 5.40 11.57 7.09
C LYS A 43 4.55 11.17 5.88
N ASP A 44 5.13 10.42 4.93
CA ASP A 44 4.38 9.91 3.78
C ASP A 44 3.22 8.99 4.21
N ALA A 45 3.49 8.04 5.12
CA ALA A 45 2.45 7.17 5.68
C ALA A 45 1.36 8.00 6.42
N GLU A 46 1.75 8.98 7.25
CA GLU A 46 0.81 9.88 7.92
C GLU A 46 -0.06 10.68 6.93
N LEU A 47 0.53 11.17 5.84
CA LEU A 47 -0.21 11.90 4.80
C LEU A 47 -1.22 11.00 4.07
N LYS A 48 -0.87 9.74 3.80
CA LYS A 48 -1.79 8.74 3.24
C LYS A 48 -2.97 8.48 4.18
N ILE A 49 -2.69 8.28 5.47
CA ILE A 49 -3.75 8.09 6.48
C ILE A 49 -4.63 9.34 6.65
N LYS A 50 -4.04 10.54 6.56
CA LYS A 50 -4.79 11.81 6.55
C LYS A 50 -5.69 11.91 5.32
N ALA A 51 -5.20 11.51 4.15
CA ALA A 51 -5.95 11.60 2.89
C ALA A 51 -7.19 10.70 2.86
N ILE A 52 -7.09 9.47 3.39
CA ILE A 52 -8.24 8.57 3.46
C ILE A 52 -9.30 9.05 4.48
N GLY A 53 -8.90 9.88 5.44
CA GLY A 53 -9.77 10.51 6.44
C GLY A 53 -10.09 9.60 7.62
N ARG A 54 -11.32 9.71 8.15
CA ARG A 54 -11.76 8.86 9.27
C ARG A 54 -11.92 7.43 8.80
N VAL A 55 -11.19 6.50 9.43
CA VAL A 55 -11.25 5.07 9.18
C VAL A 55 -11.80 4.31 10.38
N TYR A 56 -12.50 3.21 10.15
CA TYR A 56 -13.09 2.34 11.16
C TYR A 56 -13.31 0.92 10.60
N GLY A 57 -13.53 -0.03 11.48
CA GLY A 57 -13.85 -1.39 11.09
C GLY A 57 -12.64 -2.13 10.47
N ARG A 58 -12.88 -2.93 9.45
CA ARG A 58 -11.86 -3.75 8.79
C ARG A 58 -11.20 -3.01 7.65
N VAL A 59 -9.88 -3.09 7.59
CA VAL A 59 -9.05 -2.45 6.56
C VAL A 59 -8.20 -3.49 5.84
N LEU A 60 -8.16 -3.42 4.51
CA LEU A 60 -7.17 -4.13 3.70
C LEU A 60 -6.03 -3.16 3.35
N ASP A 61 -4.81 -3.60 3.55
CA ASP A 61 -3.59 -2.89 3.14
C ASP A 61 -2.86 -3.76 2.10
N CYS A 62 -2.92 -3.36 0.84
CA CYS A 62 -2.27 -4.09 -0.26
C CYS A 62 -0.83 -3.63 -0.40
N CYS A 63 0.12 -4.56 -0.40
CA CYS A 63 1.57 -4.33 -0.47
C CYS A 63 2.13 -3.74 0.83
N THR A 64 2.30 -4.61 1.82
CA THR A 64 2.73 -4.26 3.18
C THR A 64 4.01 -3.44 3.23
N GLY A 65 5.03 -3.82 2.46
CA GLY A 65 6.36 -3.22 2.53
C GLY A 65 6.92 -3.31 3.96
N LEU A 66 7.30 -2.17 4.54
CA LEU A 66 7.74 -2.11 5.94
C LEU A 66 6.57 -2.00 6.95
N GLY A 67 5.32 -2.04 6.48
CA GLY A 67 4.13 -2.07 7.31
C GLY A 67 3.69 -0.73 7.91
N TYR A 68 4.24 0.38 7.47
CA TYR A 68 3.99 1.68 8.10
C TYR A 68 2.53 2.14 8.04
N THR A 69 1.86 1.93 6.91
CA THR A 69 0.42 2.23 6.75
C THR A 69 -0.43 1.31 7.62
N ALA A 70 -0.16 0.01 7.62
CA ALA A 70 -0.86 -0.97 8.45
C ALA A 70 -0.73 -0.64 9.94
N ILE A 71 0.47 -0.29 10.41
CA ILE A 71 0.73 0.08 11.81
C ILE A 71 -0.06 1.33 12.21
N LEU A 72 -0.02 2.39 11.38
CA LEU A 72 -0.75 3.63 11.67
C LEU A 72 -2.26 3.43 11.68
N LEU A 73 -2.79 2.55 10.83
CA LEU A 73 -4.20 2.18 10.79
C LEU A 73 -4.59 1.40 12.05
N ALA A 74 -3.82 0.38 12.44
CA ALA A 74 -4.10 -0.44 13.61
C ALA A 74 -4.05 0.35 14.92
N ASN A 75 -3.27 1.43 14.99
CA ASN A 75 -3.21 2.32 16.15
C ASN A 75 -4.48 3.18 16.34
N LYS A 76 -5.39 3.20 15.36
CA LYS A 76 -6.66 3.91 15.53
C LYS A 76 -7.64 3.04 16.34
N LYS A 77 -8.26 3.64 17.37
CA LYS A 77 -9.24 2.94 18.22
C LYS A 77 -10.45 2.42 17.44
N SER A 78 -10.86 3.14 16.41
CA SER A 78 -12.01 2.81 15.55
C SER A 78 -11.74 1.71 14.52
N VAL A 79 -10.50 1.28 14.33
CA VAL A 79 -10.12 0.17 13.46
C VAL A 79 -10.13 -1.11 14.27
N ASP A 80 -10.88 -2.10 13.79
CA ASP A 80 -11.03 -3.40 14.44
C ASP A 80 -9.93 -4.36 14.00
N GLU A 81 -9.62 -4.35 12.70
CA GLU A 81 -8.67 -5.27 12.08
C GLU A 81 -8.01 -4.62 10.86
N VAL A 82 -6.73 -4.89 10.66
CA VAL A 82 -5.97 -4.59 9.45
C VAL A 82 -5.43 -5.90 8.90
N ILE A 83 -5.89 -6.29 7.70
CA ILE A 83 -5.28 -7.38 6.94
C ILE A 83 -4.30 -6.75 5.96
N THR A 84 -3.03 -7.15 6.03
CA THR A 84 -2.00 -6.63 5.13
C THR A 84 -1.32 -7.76 4.37
N VAL A 85 -1.04 -7.55 3.08
CA VAL A 85 -0.56 -8.60 2.17
C VAL A 85 0.80 -8.20 1.61
N GLU A 86 1.79 -9.09 1.71
CA GLU A 86 3.13 -8.91 1.12
C GLU A 86 3.53 -10.16 0.34
N LYS A 87 3.97 -9.98 -0.89
CA LYS A 87 4.39 -11.06 -1.77
C LYS A 87 5.83 -11.49 -1.53
N ASP A 88 6.70 -10.56 -1.18
CA ASP A 88 8.14 -10.78 -1.09
C ASP A 88 8.57 -11.06 0.35
N GLU A 89 8.88 -12.32 0.64
CA GLU A 89 9.39 -12.75 1.95
C GLU A 89 10.65 -12.00 2.38
N ASN A 90 11.50 -11.55 1.42
CA ASN A 90 12.70 -10.80 1.73
C ASN A 90 12.37 -9.40 2.28
N VAL A 91 11.27 -8.81 1.82
CA VAL A 91 10.75 -7.54 2.38
C VAL A 91 10.34 -7.75 3.84
N ILE A 92 9.67 -8.87 4.14
CA ILE A 92 9.30 -9.20 5.53
C ILE A 92 10.53 -9.50 6.39
N MET A 93 11.57 -10.15 5.84
CA MET A 93 12.83 -10.35 6.56
C MET A 93 13.48 -9.02 6.97
N ILE A 94 13.47 -8.01 6.09
CA ILE A 94 13.95 -6.66 6.42
C ILE A 94 13.02 -5.99 7.43
N ALA A 95 11.71 -6.09 7.25
CA ALA A 95 10.75 -5.50 8.18
C ALA A 95 10.93 -6.04 9.61
N LYS A 96 11.23 -7.32 9.79
CA LYS A 96 11.54 -7.92 11.10
C LYS A 96 12.78 -7.33 11.77
N GLN A 97 13.75 -6.83 11.00
CA GLN A 97 14.96 -6.21 11.50
C GLN A 97 14.80 -4.68 11.71
N ASN A 98 13.71 -4.11 11.22
CA ASN A 98 13.40 -2.69 11.39
C ASN A 98 12.65 -2.44 12.70
N PRO A 99 13.22 -1.70 13.67
CA PRO A 99 12.57 -1.43 14.95
C PRO A 99 11.19 -0.76 14.80
N TYR A 100 11.02 0.06 13.76
CA TYR A 100 9.77 0.77 13.51
C TYR A 100 8.68 -0.12 12.90
N SER A 101 9.05 -1.30 12.39
CA SER A 101 8.11 -2.32 11.90
C SER A 101 7.69 -3.33 12.98
N LYS A 102 8.26 -3.25 14.19
CA LYS A 102 7.94 -4.17 15.30
C LYS A 102 6.43 -4.32 15.53
N PRO A 103 5.61 -3.24 15.56
CA PRO A 103 4.16 -3.36 15.75
C PRO A 103 3.44 -4.13 14.62
N LEU A 104 4.02 -4.25 13.43
CA LEU A 104 3.46 -5.08 12.35
C LEU A 104 3.30 -6.54 12.78
N PHE A 105 4.19 -7.02 13.64
CA PHE A 105 4.25 -8.42 14.09
C PHE A 105 3.64 -8.65 15.47
N GLU A 106 3.49 -7.60 16.28
CA GLU A 106 3.08 -7.70 17.69
C GLU A 106 1.67 -7.15 17.95
N ASN A 107 1.13 -6.32 17.06
CA ASN A 107 -0.20 -5.75 17.23
C ASN A 107 -1.29 -6.76 16.86
N SER A 108 -2.10 -7.16 17.83
CA SER A 108 -3.17 -8.16 17.64
C SER A 108 -4.24 -7.78 16.60
N LYS A 109 -4.34 -6.51 16.23
CA LYS A 109 -5.24 -6.06 15.16
C LYS A 109 -4.68 -6.30 13.76
N ILE A 110 -3.37 -6.58 13.62
CA ILE A 110 -2.74 -6.75 12.31
C ILE A 110 -2.64 -8.23 11.97
N LYS A 111 -3.16 -8.60 10.81
CA LYS A 111 -2.99 -9.92 10.20
C LYS A 111 -2.15 -9.79 8.94
N LEU A 112 -0.90 -10.23 9.01
CA LEU A 112 0.01 -10.27 7.86
C LEU A 112 -0.19 -11.57 7.08
N ILE A 113 -0.46 -11.44 5.79
CA ILE A 113 -0.53 -12.55 4.83
C ILE A 113 0.69 -12.47 3.92
N ILE A 114 1.45 -13.56 3.84
CA ILE A 114 2.52 -13.71 2.85
C ILE A 114 1.91 -14.32 1.59
N GLY A 115 1.76 -13.53 0.54
CA GLY A 115 1.11 -13.96 -0.69
C GLY A 115 0.97 -12.85 -1.73
N ASP A 116 0.53 -13.25 -2.92
CA ASP A 116 0.26 -12.32 -4.00
C ASP A 116 -1.09 -11.62 -3.78
N ALA A 117 -1.08 -10.28 -3.66
CA ALA A 117 -2.29 -9.51 -3.42
C ALA A 117 -3.37 -9.74 -4.50
N PHE A 118 -2.95 -10.02 -5.76
CA PHE A 118 -3.86 -10.35 -6.84
C PHE A 118 -4.61 -11.68 -6.62
N GLU A 119 -3.97 -12.65 -5.98
CA GLU A 119 -4.58 -13.93 -5.65
C GLU A 119 -5.28 -13.90 -4.29
N GLU A 120 -4.68 -13.28 -3.30
CA GLU A 120 -5.25 -13.23 -1.94
C GLU A 120 -6.58 -12.48 -1.89
N ILE A 121 -6.73 -11.40 -2.68
CA ILE A 121 -7.98 -10.63 -2.70
C ILE A 121 -9.20 -11.47 -3.14
N LYS A 122 -8.99 -12.49 -3.97
CA LYS A 122 -10.06 -13.37 -4.46
C LYS A 122 -10.67 -14.25 -3.35
N LYS A 123 -9.92 -14.47 -2.26
CA LYS A 123 -10.33 -15.31 -1.13
C LYS A 123 -11.25 -14.59 -0.14
N PHE A 124 -11.31 -13.26 -0.18
CA PHE A 124 -12.19 -12.49 0.70
C PHE A 124 -13.62 -12.46 0.19
N GLU A 125 -14.56 -12.40 1.12
CA GLU A 125 -15.98 -12.25 0.84
C GLU A 125 -16.30 -10.89 0.21
N ASP A 126 -17.44 -10.81 -0.47
CA ASP A 126 -17.98 -9.56 -0.98
C ASP A 126 -18.24 -8.59 0.19
N LYS A 127 -17.94 -7.31 -0.02
CA LYS A 127 -18.23 -6.26 0.97
C LYS A 127 -17.62 -6.53 2.36
N TYR A 128 -16.41 -7.12 2.40
CA TYR A 128 -15.75 -7.47 3.65
C TYR A 128 -15.07 -6.28 4.32
N PHE A 129 -14.44 -5.40 3.56
CA PHE A 129 -13.64 -4.29 4.05
C PHE A 129 -14.39 -2.96 4.06
N ASN A 130 -14.18 -2.17 5.11
CA ASN A 130 -14.68 -0.79 5.20
C ASN A 130 -13.76 0.17 4.43
N PHE A 131 -12.45 -0.10 4.44
CA PHE A 131 -11.43 0.72 3.78
C PHE A 131 -10.36 -0.18 3.15
N ILE A 132 -9.75 0.35 2.09
CA ILE A 132 -8.60 -0.29 1.44
C ILE A 132 -7.49 0.75 1.26
N VAL A 133 -6.27 0.41 1.63
CA VAL A 133 -5.06 1.11 1.21
C VAL A 133 -4.43 0.28 0.11
N HIS A 134 -4.36 0.83 -1.08
CA HIS A 134 -3.73 0.23 -2.24
C HIS A 134 -2.48 1.04 -2.59
N ASP A 135 -1.34 0.58 -2.10
CA ASP A 135 -0.03 1.22 -2.25
C ASP A 135 0.96 0.30 -2.99
N PRO A 136 0.66 -0.04 -4.26
CA PRO A 136 1.45 -1.01 -5.00
C PRO A 136 2.79 -0.43 -5.45
N PRO A 137 3.79 -1.28 -5.74
CA PRO A 137 4.96 -0.89 -6.50
C PRO A 137 4.58 -0.22 -7.83
N ARG A 138 5.54 0.45 -8.47
CA ARG A 138 5.30 1.10 -9.77
C ARG A 138 4.70 0.12 -10.78
N ILE A 139 3.86 0.62 -11.69
CA ILE A 139 3.11 -0.18 -12.68
C ILE A 139 4.00 -1.10 -13.53
N ASN A 140 5.23 -0.70 -13.83
CA ASN A 140 6.18 -1.54 -14.56
C ASN A 140 6.72 -2.73 -13.74
N ILE A 141 6.48 -2.76 -12.42
CA ILE A 141 6.90 -3.84 -11.51
C ILE A 141 5.71 -4.75 -11.18
N ALA A 142 4.51 -4.17 -11.03
CA ALA A 142 3.30 -4.87 -10.57
C ALA A 142 2.08 -4.45 -11.39
N HIS A 143 2.15 -4.63 -12.72
CA HIS A 143 1.11 -4.17 -13.66
C HIS A 143 -0.26 -4.82 -13.40
N GLU A 144 -0.27 -6.06 -12.89
CA GLU A 144 -1.48 -6.80 -12.52
C GLU A 144 -2.31 -6.07 -11.46
N LEU A 145 -1.66 -5.39 -10.50
CA LEU A 145 -2.32 -4.62 -9.44
C LEU A 145 -2.94 -3.29 -9.93
N TYR A 146 -2.68 -2.92 -11.19
CA TYR A 146 -3.30 -1.78 -11.87
C TYR A 146 -4.30 -2.22 -12.95
N SER A 147 -4.58 -3.52 -13.05
CA SER A 147 -5.49 -4.09 -14.04
C SER A 147 -6.96 -3.80 -13.70
N LEU A 148 -7.82 -3.83 -14.73
CA LEU A 148 -9.28 -3.77 -14.54
C LEU A 148 -9.78 -4.91 -13.67
N GLU A 149 -9.19 -6.10 -13.83
CA GLU A 149 -9.56 -7.28 -13.06
C GLU A 149 -9.31 -7.07 -11.56
N PHE A 150 -8.12 -6.57 -11.19
CA PHE A 150 -7.82 -6.27 -9.81
C PHE A 150 -8.75 -5.18 -9.23
N TYR A 151 -9.02 -4.13 -10.00
CA TYR A 151 -9.94 -3.07 -9.58
C TYR A 151 -11.39 -3.56 -9.38
N LYS A 152 -11.84 -4.54 -10.18
CA LYS A 152 -13.12 -5.22 -9.95
C LYS A 152 -13.12 -6.00 -8.63
N GLN A 153 -12.00 -6.64 -8.27
CA GLN A 153 -11.87 -7.30 -6.97
C GLN A 153 -11.88 -6.28 -5.82
N LEU A 154 -11.15 -5.16 -5.96
CA LEU A 154 -11.23 -4.07 -4.96
C LEU A 154 -12.68 -3.58 -4.78
N TYR A 155 -13.41 -3.41 -5.89
CA TYR A 155 -14.82 -3.03 -5.83
C TYR A 155 -15.68 -4.08 -5.13
N ARG A 156 -15.47 -5.35 -5.44
CA ARG A 156 -16.22 -6.48 -4.86
C ARG A 156 -16.07 -6.55 -3.35
N VAL A 157 -14.83 -6.55 -2.86
CA VAL A 157 -14.52 -6.73 -1.44
C VAL A 157 -14.76 -5.49 -0.58
N LEU A 158 -14.87 -4.30 -1.20
CA LEU A 158 -15.15 -3.05 -0.51
C LEU A 158 -16.64 -2.96 -0.19
N LYS A 159 -16.99 -2.59 1.03
CA LYS A 159 -18.38 -2.28 1.46
C LYS A 159 -18.92 -1.06 0.71
N ASP A 160 -20.24 -0.99 0.60
CA ASP A 160 -20.92 0.21 0.14
C ASP A 160 -20.58 1.37 1.09
N ASN A 161 -20.38 2.57 0.57
CA ASN A 161 -19.85 3.75 1.27
C ASN A 161 -18.41 3.58 1.79
N GLY A 162 -17.72 2.49 1.43
CA GLY A 162 -16.31 2.28 1.73
C GLY A 162 -15.41 3.16 0.85
N ARG A 163 -14.16 3.31 1.28
CA ARG A 163 -13.17 4.15 0.57
C ARG A 163 -11.88 3.39 0.31
N ILE A 164 -11.25 3.72 -0.82
CA ILE A 164 -9.91 3.28 -1.17
C ILE A 164 -8.99 4.50 -1.21
N LEU A 165 -7.82 4.39 -0.61
CA LEU A 165 -6.67 5.19 -0.97
C LEU A 165 -5.84 4.39 -1.98
N HIS A 166 -5.63 4.93 -3.17
CA HIS A 166 -4.75 4.33 -4.17
C HIS A 166 -3.57 5.26 -4.45
N TYR A 167 -2.39 4.87 -4.01
CA TYR A 167 -1.16 5.60 -4.31
C TYR A 167 -0.82 5.48 -5.80
N VAL A 168 -0.60 6.62 -6.45
CA VAL A 168 -0.29 6.67 -7.89
C VAL A 168 1.06 7.33 -8.17
N GLY A 169 1.71 7.89 -7.16
CA GLY A 169 3.01 8.57 -7.28
C GLY A 169 2.95 9.85 -8.09
N ARG A 170 4.14 10.35 -8.44
CA ARG A 170 4.31 11.44 -9.43
C ARG A 170 4.80 10.84 -10.74
N PRO A 171 3.94 10.61 -11.70
CA PRO A 171 4.37 10.23 -13.03
C PRO A 171 5.14 11.40 -13.67
N GLY A 172 6.26 11.09 -14.34
CA GLY A 172 7.07 12.09 -15.04
C GLY A 172 6.26 12.96 -16.01
N ILE A 173 6.69 14.17 -16.23
CA ILE A 173 5.95 15.27 -16.92
C ILE A 173 5.39 14.84 -18.28
N ARG A 174 6.08 13.98 -19.05
CA ARG A 174 5.64 13.50 -20.36
C ARG A 174 4.62 12.35 -20.34
N GLN A 175 4.61 11.51 -19.30
CA GLN A 175 3.73 10.34 -19.20
C GLN A 175 2.59 10.52 -18.19
N GLY A 176 2.69 11.53 -17.33
CA GLY A 176 1.91 11.65 -16.11
C GLY A 176 0.41 11.78 -16.30
N LYS A 177 -0.02 12.65 -17.22
CA LYS A 177 -1.47 12.88 -17.42
C LYS A 177 -2.17 11.66 -18.03
N ASN A 178 -1.51 10.92 -18.92
CA ASN A 178 -2.10 9.73 -19.55
C ASN A 178 -2.11 8.53 -18.61
N TYR A 179 -1.11 8.39 -17.76
CA TYR A 179 -1.02 7.33 -16.76
C TYR A 179 -2.18 7.38 -15.75
N ILE A 180 -2.36 8.54 -15.08
CA ILE A 180 -3.44 8.72 -14.11
C ILE A 180 -4.81 8.62 -14.78
N LYS A 181 -4.98 9.17 -15.97
CA LYS A 181 -6.23 9.02 -16.75
C LYS A 181 -6.54 7.55 -17.02
N GLY A 182 -5.54 6.75 -17.39
CA GLY A 182 -5.70 5.31 -17.62
C GLY A 182 -6.11 4.56 -16.35
N ILE A 183 -5.56 4.91 -15.18
CA ILE A 183 -5.97 4.36 -13.88
C ILE A 183 -7.43 4.72 -13.59
N ILE A 184 -7.79 6.01 -13.69
CA ILE A 184 -9.15 6.50 -13.43
C ILE A 184 -10.15 5.83 -14.38
N HIS A 185 -9.79 5.66 -15.64
CA HIS A 185 -10.65 4.99 -16.62
C HIS A 185 -10.96 3.54 -16.20
N ARG A 186 -9.93 2.75 -15.84
CA ARG A 186 -10.13 1.37 -15.38
C ARG A 186 -10.90 1.29 -14.06
N LEU A 187 -10.67 2.22 -13.12
CA LEU A 187 -11.45 2.30 -11.89
C LEU A 187 -12.94 2.56 -12.18
N ARG A 188 -13.25 3.45 -13.14
CA ARG A 188 -14.64 3.70 -13.57
C ARG A 188 -15.27 2.47 -14.23
N MET A 189 -14.51 1.76 -15.07
CA MET A 189 -14.96 0.49 -15.65
C MET A 189 -15.21 -0.60 -14.59
N ALA A 190 -14.48 -0.56 -13.47
CA ALA A 190 -14.70 -1.45 -12.34
C ALA A 190 -15.93 -1.09 -11.49
N GLY A 191 -16.58 0.06 -11.73
CA GLY A 191 -17.80 0.49 -11.04
C GLY A 191 -17.64 1.72 -10.14
N PHE A 192 -16.45 2.23 -9.91
CA PHE A 192 -16.22 3.40 -9.05
C PHE A 192 -16.63 4.70 -9.75
N LYS A 193 -17.49 5.49 -9.11
CA LYS A 193 -18.01 6.75 -9.67
C LYS A 193 -17.33 7.99 -9.09
N ARG A 194 -16.98 7.96 -7.80
CA ARG A 194 -16.36 9.09 -7.09
C ARG A 194 -14.87 8.85 -6.93
N ILE A 195 -14.06 9.63 -7.63
CA ILE A 195 -12.60 9.53 -7.64
C ILE A 195 -12.02 10.94 -7.55
N LYS A 196 -11.20 11.21 -6.55
CA LYS A 196 -10.56 12.51 -6.30
C LYS A 196 -9.06 12.33 -6.12
N MET A 197 -8.27 13.18 -6.79
CA MET A 197 -6.82 13.27 -6.55
C MET A 197 -6.54 14.07 -5.29
N VAL A 198 -5.60 13.59 -4.48
CA VAL A 198 -5.09 14.25 -3.27
C VAL A 198 -3.57 14.41 -3.44
N ASP A 199 -3.15 15.59 -3.90
CA ASP A 199 -1.78 15.85 -4.35
C ASP A 199 -0.73 15.68 -3.26
N TYR A 200 -0.99 16.11 -2.03
CA TYR A 200 -0.02 15.98 -0.93
C TYR A 200 0.28 14.51 -0.56
N ALA A 201 -0.66 13.62 -0.80
CA ALA A 201 -0.51 12.18 -0.58
C ALA A 201 -0.16 11.41 -1.85
N LEU A 202 -0.06 12.07 -3.01
CA LEU A 202 0.13 11.48 -4.34
C LEU A 202 -0.81 10.29 -4.60
N SER A 203 -2.07 10.42 -4.17
CA SER A 203 -3.03 9.32 -4.12
C SER A 203 -4.39 9.73 -4.67
N LEU A 204 -5.09 8.75 -5.20
CA LEU A 204 -6.53 8.86 -5.47
C LEU A 204 -7.30 8.41 -4.24
N ILE A 205 -8.33 9.18 -3.86
CA ILE A 205 -9.38 8.74 -2.93
C ILE A 205 -10.58 8.36 -3.76
N ILE A 206 -11.03 7.12 -3.56
CA ILE A 206 -12.05 6.46 -4.36
C ILE A 206 -13.16 6.01 -3.41
N GLU A 207 -14.40 6.35 -3.72
CA GLU A 207 -15.56 5.97 -2.91
C GLU A 207 -16.48 5.03 -3.68
N LYS A 208 -16.93 3.96 -3.02
CA LYS A 208 -17.98 3.09 -3.52
C LYS A 208 -19.33 3.62 -3.04
N VAL A 209 -20.14 4.11 -3.97
CA VAL A 209 -21.50 4.64 -3.76
C VAL A 209 -22.52 3.79 -4.49
#